data_c4b9e616cdd185a258a4da302658ca97
#
_entry.id   c4b9e616cdd185a258a4da302658ca97
#
_cell.length_a   1.000
_cell.length_b   1.000
_cell.length_c   1.000
_cell.angle_alpha   90.00
_cell.angle_beta   90.00
_cell.angle_gamma   90.00
#
_symmetry.space_group_name_H-M   'P 1'
#
loop_
_entity.id
_entity.type
_entity.pdbx_description
1 polymer ?
#
loop_
_entity_poly.entity_id
_entity_poly.type
_entity_poly.pdbx_seq_one_letter_code
_entity_poly.pdbx_strand_id
1 'polypeptide(L)'
;MSDASPATPSFLSLILRGGVLALFCWAVGWMAMVKLSLGVVAGYVIGGATFGIGIYAIANLKDAPAGLWVTFGLKLLSVTGYKIMMVVMVSYLMKDCGMSDSDAQFGYLLLGLMMSGCTLLAGSITDAIGLRRTLAIGVTLAVLARIVMISVSQPWLALTVGLIPVAVGEALCTPVLVAATRKFSTAEQRSVAFSVFYALLNLGFMAGYFIFDGIKQGGGGGSTVMIFGGEYSIQRVLFAVSGGIELFMLPTLLLLRERGLGADDAPARFLTVRSAVTESARLFMMLLRHPGFHRLLMFLAVIGLLKIVFSIMDGVLPTFLERELGVEGGKRAGRANAVNSVLILILAPIAGILTRKIPAYPMVIFGGFITAASFIFLALPQSMFQGLANGPLGQWVIRGYFDWQGVAHPLFLTVVLWQVVFSIGEAFYSPRVYEYAVSIAPKGQEASYAALSAVPLLMGKITTGAVFSWLLTRYCPAEGPRDTVTMWSIVGGLVLMAPLLLLVLRPFIRMKEEGKE
;
A
#
# COMPACT_ATOMS: atom_id res chain seq x y z
N MET A 1 -35.59 19.23 -17.55
CA MET A 1 -34.41 18.82 -18.33
C MET A 1 -33.61 20.10 -18.56
N SER A 2 -32.62 20.38 -17.74
CA SER A 2 -31.65 21.44 -17.96
C SER A 2 -30.29 20.74 -18.03
N ASP A 3 -29.74 20.69 -19.24
CA ASP A 3 -28.35 20.30 -19.52
C ASP A 3 -27.41 21.25 -18.78
N ALA A 4 -27.03 20.89 -17.57
CA ALA A 4 -25.89 21.50 -16.92
C ALA A 4 -24.63 20.87 -17.52
N SER A 5 -24.11 21.49 -18.59
CA SER A 5 -22.77 21.21 -19.09
C SER A 5 -21.78 21.23 -17.92
N PRO A 6 -20.85 20.30 -17.84
CA PRO A 6 -19.84 20.30 -16.78
C PRO A 6 -19.09 21.64 -16.82
N ALA A 7 -19.16 22.40 -15.74
CA ALA A 7 -18.50 23.69 -15.63
C ALA A 7 -17.00 23.51 -15.89
N THR A 8 -16.50 24.10 -16.95
CA THR A 8 -15.07 24.13 -17.26
C THR A 8 -14.31 24.62 -16.02
N PRO A 9 -13.26 23.92 -15.57
CA PRO A 9 -12.51 24.33 -14.39
C PRO A 9 -11.97 25.74 -14.61
N SER A 10 -12.18 26.63 -13.64
CA SER A 10 -11.68 28.01 -13.73
C SER A 10 -10.15 27.98 -13.91
N PHE A 11 -9.61 28.93 -14.69
CA PHE A 11 -8.17 29.08 -14.91
C PHE A 11 -7.38 29.10 -13.58
N LEU A 12 -7.92 29.72 -12.55
CA LEU A 12 -7.35 29.74 -11.20
C LEU A 12 -7.27 28.34 -10.58
N SER A 13 -8.27 27.48 -10.78
CA SER A 13 -8.26 26.10 -10.26
C SER A 13 -7.21 25.23 -10.97
N LEU A 14 -6.95 25.47 -12.25
CA LEU A 14 -5.90 24.81 -13.01
C LEU A 14 -4.51 25.25 -12.53
N ILE A 15 -4.29 26.54 -12.28
CA ILE A 15 -3.03 27.06 -11.73
C ILE A 15 -2.76 26.50 -10.32
N LEU A 16 -3.76 26.47 -9.44
CA LEU A 16 -3.62 25.91 -8.09
C LEU A 16 -3.30 24.42 -8.13
N ARG A 17 -3.99 23.64 -8.96
CA ARG A 17 -3.71 22.20 -9.16
C ARG A 17 -2.31 21.99 -9.73
N GLY A 18 -1.91 22.77 -10.73
CA GLY A 18 -0.58 22.73 -11.32
C GLY A 18 0.52 23.13 -10.34
N GLY A 19 0.30 24.17 -9.54
CA GLY A 19 1.23 24.63 -8.50
C GLY A 19 1.44 23.60 -7.38
N VAL A 20 0.36 23.03 -6.87
CA VAL A 20 0.43 21.95 -5.87
C VAL A 20 1.16 20.74 -6.44
N LEU A 21 0.87 20.35 -7.69
CA LEU A 21 1.55 19.25 -8.36
C LEU A 21 3.06 19.54 -8.55
N ALA A 22 3.42 20.75 -8.96
CA ALA A 22 4.81 21.14 -9.17
C ALA A 22 5.61 21.11 -7.86
N LEU A 23 5.06 21.67 -6.78
CA LEU A 23 5.66 21.62 -5.45
C LEU A 23 5.84 20.18 -4.97
N PHE A 24 4.84 19.35 -5.19
CA PHE A 24 4.86 17.96 -4.83
C PHE A 24 5.93 17.19 -5.59
N CYS A 25 6.02 17.34 -6.91
CA CYS A 25 7.02 16.66 -7.75
C CYS A 25 8.43 17.15 -7.46
N TRP A 26 8.58 18.44 -7.13
CA TRP A 26 9.83 19.00 -6.66
C TRP A 26 10.25 18.35 -5.32
N ALA A 27 9.33 18.22 -4.36
CA ALA A 27 9.60 17.56 -3.08
C ALA A 27 10.00 16.09 -3.25
N VAL A 28 9.33 15.35 -4.14
CA VAL A 28 9.67 13.96 -4.48
C VAL A 28 11.05 13.87 -5.11
N GLY A 29 11.37 14.73 -6.07
CA GLY A 29 12.70 14.80 -6.70
C GLY A 29 13.79 15.17 -5.71
N TRP A 30 13.54 16.15 -4.84
CA TRP A 30 14.47 16.55 -3.78
C TRP A 30 14.70 15.41 -2.76
N MET A 31 13.64 14.70 -2.35
CA MET A 31 13.76 13.54 -1.49
C MET A 31 14.58 12.42 -2.14
N ALA A 32 14.38 12.16 -3.42
CA ALA A 32 15.17 11.18 -4.17
C ALA A 32 16.66 11.56 -4.21
N MET A 33 16.98 12.84 -4.41
CA MET A 33 18.36 13.34 -4.39
C MET A 33 19.02 13.21 -3.02
N VAL A 34 18.36 13.72 -1.98
CA VAL A 34 18.98 13.93 -0.66
C VAL A 34 18.89 12.70 0.23
N LYS A 35 17.72 12.03 0.23
CA LYS A 35 17.48 10.91 1.16
C LYS A 35 17.80 9.55 0.57
N LEU A 36 17.54 9.35 -0.71
CA LEU A 36 17.88 8.10 -1.39
C LEU A 36 19.30 8.11 -2.00
N SER A 37 20.00 9.22 -1.91
CA SER A 37 21.36 9.37 -2.46
C SER A 37 21.48 8.94 -3.94
N LEU A 38 20.38 9.09 -4.71
CA LEU A 38 20.34 8.71 -6.13
C LEU A 38 21.10 9.67 -7.04
N GLY A 39 21.61 10.77 -6.49
CA GLY A 39 22.27 11.84 -7.22
C GLY A 39 21.29 12.85 -7.84
N VAL A 40 21.82 14.00 -8.22
CA VAL A 40 21.04 15.17 -8.69
C VAL A 40 20.26 14.84 -9.97
N VAL A 41 20.89 14.13 -10.92
CA VAL A 41 20.26 13.77 -12.20
C VAL A 41 19.07 12.86 -11.99
N ALA A 42 19.21 11.81 -11.15
CA ALA A 42 18.12 10.90 -10.84
C ALA A 42 16.97 11.61 -10.13
N GLY A 43 17.28 12.56 -9.23
CA GLY A 43 16.27 13.38 -8.56
C GLY A 43 15.45 14.22 -9.54
N TYR A 44 16.09 14.88 -10.51
CA TYR A 44 15.38 15.62 -11.55
C TYR A 44 14.57 14.72 -12.50
N VAL A 45 15.10 13.54 -12.87
CA VAL A 45 14.38 12.57 -13.71
C VAL A 45 13.13 12.06 -12.99
N ILE A 46 13.24 11.67 -11.73
CA ILE A 46 12.12 11.19 -10.93
C ILE A 46 11.09 12.32 -10.70
N GLY A 47 11.54 13.50 -10.31
CA GLY A 47 10.67 14.66 -10.13
C GLY A 47 9.96 15.07 -11.42
N GLY A 48 10.70 15.12 -12.54
CA GLY A 48 10.16 15.44 -13.87
C GLY A 48 9.18 14.37 -14.39
N ALA A 49 9.49 13.08 -14.21
CA ALA A 49 8.60 11.98 -14.58
C ALA A 49 7.31 12.02 -13.75
N THR A 50 7.41 12.24 -12.44
CA THR A 50 6.25 12.39 -11.55
C THR A 50 5.39 13.58 -11.97
N PHE A 51 6.01 14.70 -12.35
CA PHE A 51 5.31 15.89 -12.85
C PHE A 51 4.58 15.61 -14.17
N GLY A 52 5.25 14.99 -15.14
CA GLY A 52 4.65 14.62 -16.41
C GLY A 52 3.46 13.66 -16.25
N ILE A 53 3.61 12.65 -15.39
CA ILE A 53 2.53 11.71 -15.08
C ILE A 53 1.37 12.43 -14.38
N GLY A 54 1.66 13.34 -13.46
CA GLY A 54 0.64 14.12 -12.78
C GLY A 54 -0.14 15.03 -13.73
N ILE A 55 0.53 15.73 -14.65
CA ILE A 55 -0.14 16.52 -15.72
C ILE A 55 -1.01 15.61 -16.56
N TYR A 56 -0.50 14.44 -16.97
CA TYR A 56 -1.26 13.51 -17.78
C TYR A 56 -2.47 12.96 -17.04
N ALA A 57 -2.34 12.61 -15.77
CA ALA A 57 -3.45 12.18 -14.91
C ALA A 57 -4.53 13.27 -14.81
N ILE A 58 -4.11 14.54 -14.58
CA ILE A 58 -5.01 15.69 -14.55
C ILE A 58 -5.73 15.84 -15.91
N ALA A 59 -5.02 15.70 -17.03
CA ALA A 59 -5.61 15.82 -18.35
C ALA A 59 -6.65 14.71 -18.64
N ASN A 60 -6.38 13.46 -18.23
CA ASN A 60 -7.31 12.33 -18.41
C ASN A 60 -8.45 12.31 -17.39
N LEU A 61 -8.31 12.99 -16.27
CA LEU A 61 -9.31 13.10 -15.21
C LEU A 61 -9.87 14.53 -15.09
N LYS A 62 -9.69 15.36 -16.13
CA LYS A 62 -10.11 16.79 -16.11
C LYS A 62 -11.59 16.95 -15.80
N ASP A 63 -12.42 16.07 -16.34
CA ASP A 63 -13.88 16.08 -16.19
C ASP A 63 -14.35 15.29 -14.94
N ALA A 64 -13.41 14.76 -14.16
CA ALA A 64 -13.74 14.05 -12.93
C ALA A 64 -14.25 15.02 -11.86
N PRO A 65 -15.28 14.64 -11.08
CA PRO A 65 -15.84 15.49 -10.04
C PRO A 65 -14.80 15.78 -8.95
N ALA A 66 -14.96 16.91 -8.26
CA ALA A 66 -14.07 17.32 -7.16
C ALA A 66 -13.92 16.24 -6.07
N GLY A 67 -14.94 15.40 -5.87
CA GLY A 67 -14.90 14.27 -4.95
C GLY A 67 -13.78 13.28 -5.23
N LEU A 68 -13.38 13.07 -6.49
CA LEU A 68 -12.24 12.19 -6.83
C LEU A 68 -10.92 12.78 -6.31
N TRP A 69 -10.69 14.08 -6.51
CA TRP A 69 -9.48 14.76 -6.05
C TRP A 69 -9.38 14.83 -4.53
N VAL A 70 -10.54 15.06 -3.86
CA VAL A 70 -10.62 14.97 -2.40
C VAL A 70 -10.30 13.56 -1.92
N THR A 71 -10.81 12.53 -2.60
CA THR A 71 -10.49 11.12 -2.29
C THR A 71 -8.99 10.83 -2.42
N PHE A 72 -8.32 11.37 -3.43
CA PHE A 72 -6.88 11.24 -3.60
C PHE A 72 -6.09 11.93 -2.47
N GLY A 73 -6.50 13.13 -2.06
CA GLY A 73 -5.92 13.82 -0.90
C GLY A 73 -6.08 13.03 0.39
N LEU A 74 -7.29 12.55 0.66
CA LEU A 74 -7.59 11.68 1.81
C LEU A 74 -6.76 10.41 1.79
N LYS A 75 -6.58 9.77 0.62
CA LYS A 75 -5.74 8.58 0.48
C LYS A 75 -4.30 8.85 0.85
N LEU A 76 -3.72 9.93 0.35
CA LEU A 76 -2.35 10.31 0.66
C LEU A 76 -2.15 10.54 2.16
N LEU A 77 -3.03 11.32 2.81
CA LEU A 77 -2.97 11.59 4.25
C LEU A 77 -3.09 10.29 5.07
N SER A 78 -4.12 9.48 4.78
CA SER A 78 -4.37 8.21 5.47
C SER A 78 -3.16 7.28 5.40
N VAL A 79 -2.61 7.08 4.20
CA VAL A 79 -1.50 6.13 4.01
C VAL A 79 -0.20 6.63 4.64
N THR A 80 0.04 7.94 4.61
CA THR A 80 1.22 8.55 5.26
C THR A 80 1.15 8.37 6.78
N GLY A 81 0.03 8.70 7.41
CA GLY A 81 -0.20 8.48 8.84
C GLY A 81 -0.07 7.01 9.24
N TYR A 82 -0.77 6.14 8.51
CA TYR A 82 -0.69 4.69 8.69
C TYR A 82 0.75 4.16 8.64
N LYS A 83 1.56 4.60 7.66
CA LYS A 83 2.92 4.08 7.48
C LYS A 83 3.86 4.48 8.62
N ILE A 84 3.78 5.73 9.08
CA ILE A 84 4.54 6.19 10.25
C ILE A 84 4.21 5.32 11.47
N MET A 85 2.91 5.12 11.74
CA MET A 85 2.43 4.30 12.84
C MET A 85 2.96 2.86 12.76
N MET A 86 2.87 2.23 11.59
CA MET A 86 3.30 0.84 11.42
C MET A 86 4.79 0.64 11.66
N VAL A 87 5.62 1.58 11.21
CA VAL A 87 7.08 1.49 11.38
C VAL A 87 7.50 1.67 12.84
N VAL A 88 6.77 2.49 13.60
CA VAL A 88 7.12 2.79 14.99
C VAL A 88 6.53 1.79 15.99
N MET A 89 5.49 1.04 15.61
CA MET A 89 4.65 0.24 16.52
C MET A 89 5.47 -0.73 17.39
N VAL A 90 6.30 -1.58 16.80
CA VAL A 90 7.08 -2.58 17.58
C VAL A 90 8.05 -1.88 18.53
N SER A 91 8.75 -0.84 18.04
CA SER A 91 9.69 -0.08 18.87
C SER A 91 9.00 0.63 20.05
N TYR A 92 7.75 1.10 19.87
CA TYR A 92 6.94 1.68 20.94
C TYR A 92 6.57 0.63 21.98
N LEU A 93 6.06 -0.53 21.57
CA LEU A 93 5.67 -1.60 22.49
C LEU A 93 6.87 -2.10 23.32
N MET A 94 8.06 -2.16 22.70
CA MET A 94 9.29 -2.56 23.42
C MET A 94 9.81 -1.45 24.35
N LYS A 95 10.01 -0.25 23.83
CA LYS A 95 10.76 0.82 24.53
C LYS A 95 9.90 1.65 25.46
N ASP A 96 8.65 1.96 25.07
CA ASP A 96 7.75 2.81 25.85
C ASP A 96 6.82 1.99 26.76
N CYS A 97 6.45 0.76 26.35
CA CYS A 97 5.57 -0.11 27.11
C CYS A 97 6.33 -1.23 27.84
N GLY A 98 7.65 -1.40 27.62
CA GLY A 98 8.47 -2.39 28.32
C GLY A 98 8.16 -3.85 27.96
N MET A 99 7.54 -4.10 26.81
CA MET A 99 7.22 -5.45 26.35
C MET A 99 8.48 -6.20 25.87
N SER A 100 8.48 -7.53 26.00
CA SER A 100 9.52 -8.35 25.37
C SER A 100 9.47 -8.24 23.85
N ASP A 101 10.56 -8.56 23.15
CA ASP A 101 10.60 -8.54 21.68
C ASP A 101 9.52 -9.45 21.07
N SER A 102 9.35 -10.66 21.61
CA SER A 102 8.32 -11.61 21.17
C SER A 102 6.91 -11.09 21.36
N ASP A 103 6.61 -10.48 22.51
CA ASP A 103 5.27 -9.95 22.80
C ASP A 103 4.94 -8.72 21.95
N ALA A 104 5.92 -7.85 21.72
CA ALA A 104 5.78 -6.68 20.86
C ALA A 104 5.52 -7.08 19.40
N GLN A 105 6.23 -8.09 18.90
CA GLN A 105 6.00 -8.63 17.55
C GLN A 105 4.65 -9.34 17.44
N PHE A 106 4.24 -10.07 18.49
CA PHE A 106 2.90 -10.66 18.55
C PHE A 106 1.81 -9.57 18.54
N GLY A 107 1.99 -8.48 19.30
CA GLY A 107 1.10 -7.31 19.24
C GLY A 107 0.99 -6.71 17.84
N TYR A 108 2.11 -6.58 17.13
CA TYR A 108 2.12 -6.11 15.74
C TYR A 108 1.40 -7.07 14.78
N LEU A 109 1.60 -8.38 14.92
CA LEU A 109 0.86 -9.39 14.16
C LEU A 109 -0.63 -9.30 14.43
N LEU A 110 -1.02 -9.20 15.72
CA LEU A 110 -2.41 -9.06 16.14
C LEU A 110 -3.06 -7.83 15.52
N LEU A 111 -2.37 -6.67 15.51
CA LEU A 111 -2.82 -5.46 14.82
C LEU A 111 -3.15 -5.75 13.34
N GLY A 112 -2.23 -6.41 12.63
CA GLY A 112 -2.41 -6.74 11.22
C GLY A 112 -3.59 -7.67 10.96
N LEU A 113 -3.79 -8.69 11.81
CA LEU A 113 -4.91 -9.63 11.72
C LEU A 113 -6.24 -8.94 12.03
N MET A 114 -6.28 -8.12 13.09
CA MET A 114 -7.48 -7.36 13.47
C MET A 114 -7.88 -6.35 12.39
N MET A 115 -6.92 -5.58 11.87
CA MET A 115 -7.18 -4.67 10.75
C MET A 115 -7.77 -5.40 9.57
N SER A 116 -7.19 -6.53 9.17
CA SER A 116 -7.67 -7.31 8.02
C SER A 116 -9.07 -7.86 8.27
N GLY A 117 -9.33 -8.39 9.47
CA GLY A 117 -10.66 -8.87 9.86
C GLY A 117 -11.72 -7.76 9.89
N CYS A 118 -11.40 -6.62 10.51
CA CYS A 118 -12.30 -5.47 10.55
C CYS A 118 -12.54 -4.86 9.16
N THR A 119 -11.54 -4.90 8.26
CA THR A 119 -11.67 -4.42 6.88
C THR A 119 -12.76 -5.17 6.12
N LEU A 120 -12.94 -6.47 6.37
CA LEU A 120 -14.02 -7.26 5.74
C LEU A 120 -15.42 -6.75 6.11
N LEU A 121 -15.59 -6.22 7.33
CA LEU A 121 -16.86 -5.66 7.80
C LEU A 121 -17.02 -4.17 7.40
N ALA A 122 -15.91 -3.47 7.20
CA ALA A 122 -15.90 -2.04 6.90
C ALA A 122 -16.70 -1.68 5.64
N GLY A 123 -16.67 -2.56 4.63
CA GLY A 123 -17.45 -2.40 3.41
C GLY A 123 -18.95 -2.33 3.68
N SER A 124 -19.49 -3.32 4.39
CA SER A 124 -20.92 -3.39 4.73
C SER A 124 -21.36 -2.22 5.61
N ILE A 125 -20.49 -1.77 6.55
CA ILE A 125 -20.74 -0.57 7.34
C ILE A 125 -20.84 0.66 6.43
N THR A 126 -19.97 0.76 5.45
CA THR A 126 -19.96 1.90 4.51
C THR A 126 -21.19 1.91 3.62
N ASP A 127 -21.62 0.76 3.11
CA ASP A 127 -22.82 0.63 2.30
C ASP A 127 -24.10 0.96 3.11
N ALA A 128 -24.07 0.75 4.45
CA ALA A 128 -25.18 1.06 5.35
C ALA A 128 -25.25 2.55 5.76
N ILE A 129 -24.12 3.20 6.08
CA ILE A 129 -24.10 4.56 6.66
C ILE A 129 -23.49 5.64 5.77
N GLY A 130 -22.92 5.26 4.62
CA GLY A 130 -22.30 6.15 3.63
C GLY A 130 -20.80 6.37 3.85
N LEU A 131 -20.13 6.80 2.77
CA LEU A 131 -18.67 6.94 2.70
C LEU A 131 -18.13 7.96 3.73
N ARG A 132 -18.70 9.16 3.74
CA ARG A 132 -18.22 10.26 4.58
C ARG A 132 -18.31 9.96 6.07
N ARG A 133 -19.43 9.36 6.51
CA ARG A 133 -19.64 9.01 7.92
C ARG A 133 -18.70 7.90 8.36
N THR A 134 -18.53 6.87 7.54
CA THR A 134 -17.61 5.77 7.83
C THR A 134 -16.18 6.27 7.97
N LEU A 135 -15.72 7.13 7.03
CA LEU A 135 -14.39 7.76 7.14
C LEU A 135 -14.25 8.63 8.38
N ALA A 136 -15.28 9.44 8.72
CA ALA A 136 -15.23 10.29 9.90
C ALA A 136 -15.10 9.46 11.19
N ILE A 137 -15.86 8.37 11.32
CA ILE A 137 -15.78 7.46 12.46
C ILE A 137 -14.38 6.80 12.50
N GLY A 138 -13.90 6.25 11.37
CA GLY A 138 -12.62 5.59 11.27
C GLY A 138 -11.46 6.50 11.67
N VAL A 139 -11.39 7.70 11.09
CA VAL A 139 -10.35 8.68 11.38
C VAL A 139 -10.41 9.18 12.83
N THR A 140 -11.61 9.47 13.35
CA THR A 140 -11.76 9.90 14.74
C THR A 140 -11.26 8.82 15.71
N LEU A 141 -11.64 7.57 15.47
CA LEU A 141 -11.21 6.44 16.30
C LEU A 141 -9.68 6.24 16.23
N ALA A 142 -9.10 6.33 15.02
CA ALA A 142 -7.67 6.19 14.81
C ALA A 142 -6.87 7.32 15.48
N VAL A 143 -7.35 8.57 15.42
CA VAL A 143 -6.72 9.73 16.08
C VAL A 143 -6.80 9.61 17.61
N LEU A 144 -7.98 9.27 18.16
CA LEU A 144 -8.14 9.09 19.60
C LEU A 144 -7.26 7.97 20.14
N ALA A 145 -7.16 6.85 19.43
CA ALA A 145 -6.27 5.76 19.80
C ALA A 145 -4.80 6.20 19.84
N ARG A 146 -4.34 7.02 18.89
CA ARG A 146 -2.97 7.56 18.90
C ARG A 146 -2.73 8.53 20.06
N ILE A 147 -3.72 9.32 20.45
CA ILE A 147 -3.63 10.17 21.65
C ILE A 147 -3.42 9.30 22.90
N VAL A 148 -4.14 8.18 23.01
CA VAL A 148 -3.91 7.21 24.08
C VAL A 148 -2.49 6.66 24.04
N MET A 149 -2.00 6.23 22.86
CA MET A 149 -0.64 5.67 22.72
C MET A 149 0.46 6.68 23.03
N ILE A 150 0.24 7.97 22.81
CA ILE A 150 1.17 9.03 23.22
C ILE A 150 1.23 9.15 24.74
N SER A 151 0.13 8.91 25.43
CA SER A 151 -0.06 9.20 26.87
C SER A 151 0.21 8.01 27.79
N VAL A 152 0.19 6.77 27.23
CA VAL A 152 0.19 5.53 28.02
C VAL A 152 1.51 4.77 27.87
N SER A 153 2.00 4.21 28.99
CA SER A 153 3.17 3.31 29.02
C SER A 153 2.80 1.88 29.46
N GLN A 154 1.56 1.67 29.90
CA GLN A 154 1.13 0.35 30.40
C GLN A 154 0.77 -0.57 29.22
N PRO A 155 1.38 -1.77 29.09
CA PRO A 155 1.19 -2.66 27.94
C PRO A 155 -0.28 -2.99 27.66
N TRP A 156 -1.06 -3.33 28.70
CA TRP A 156 -2.45 -3.72 28.53
C TRP A 156 -3.35 -2.57 28.04
N LEU A 157 -3.08 -1.31 28.47
CA LEU A 157 -3.80 -0.13 27.97
C LEU A 157 -3.39 0.19 26.54
N ALA A 158 -2.10 0.11 26.22
CA ALA A 158 -1.61 0.30 24.85
C ALA A 158 -2.24 -0.70 23.88
N LEU A 159 -2.40 -1.97 24.30
CA LEU A 159 -3.03 -3.00 23.48
C LEU A 159 -4.55 -2.81 23.36
N THR A 160 -5.25 -2.62 24.49
CA THR A 160 -6.73 -2.62 24.50
C THR A 160 -7.35 -1.30 24.05
N VAL A 161 -6.84 -0.16 24.55
CA VAL A 161 -7.40 1.18 24.26
C VAL A 161 -6.63 1.91 23.16
N GLY A 162 -5.40 1.48 22.86
CA GLY A 162 -4.60 2.00 21.74
C GLY A 162 -4.74 1.14 20.50
N LEU A 163 -4.16 -0.07 20.51
CA LEU A 163 -4.00 -0.92 19.33
C LEU A 163 -5.34 -1.40 18.74
N ILE A 164 -6.28 -1.86 19.57
CA ILE A 164 -7.58 -2.35 19.09
C ILE A 164 -8.36 -1.23 18.39
N PRO A 165 -8.58 -0.05 18.97
CA PRO A 165 -9.30 1.02 18.31
C PRO A 165 -8.59 1.54 17.04
N VAL A 166 -7.24 1.61 17.04
CA VAL A 166 -6.51 2.00 15.83
C VAL A 166 -6.71 0.98 14.71
N ALA A 167 -6.71 -0.33 15.03
CA ALA A 167 -6.96 -1.37 14.04
C ALA A 167 -8.33 -1.22 13.38
N VAL A 168 -9.37 -0.94 14.16
CA VAL A 168 -10.73 -0.69 13.65
C VAL A 168 -10.77 0.60 12.83
N GLY A 169 -10.18 1.69 13.34
CA GLY A 169 -10.14 2.98 12.65
C GLY A 169 -9.50 2.91 11.27
N GLU A 170 -8.32 2.30 11.18
CA GLU A 170 -7.59 2.11 9.91
C GLU A 170 -8.34 1.18 8.95
N ALA A 171 -8.96 0.12 9.48
CA ALA A 171 -9.76 -0.81 8.68
C ALA A 171 -10.93 -0.13 7.98
N LEU A 172 -11.51 0.92 8.57
CA LEU A 172 -12.59 1.69 7.98
C LEU A 172 -12.12 2.67 6.88
N CYS A 173 -10.82 2.94 6.73
CA CYS A 173 -10.36 3.96 5.78
C CYS A 173 -10.16 3.41 4.36
N THR A 174 -9.35 2.37 4.19
CA THR A 174 -8.93 1.92 2.85
C THR A 174 -10.09 1.47 1.95
N PRO A 175 -11.02 0.57 2.36
CA PRO A 175 -12.10 0.11 1.48
C PRO A 175 -13.05 1.25 1.09
N VAL A 176 -13.25 2.19 2.00
CA VAL A 176 -14.11 3.37 1.75
C VAL A 176 -13.51 4.26 0.67
N LEU A 177 -12.19 4.51 0.73
CA LEU A 177 -11.50 5.30 -0.29
C LEU A 177 -11.45 4.60 -1.64
N VAL A 178 -11.37 3.25 -1.67
CA VAL A 178 -11.49 2.45 -2.90
C VAL A 178 -12.90 2.60 -3.50
N ALA A 179 -13.95 2.46 -2.69
CA ALA A 179 -15.33 2.66 -3.14
C ALA A 179 -15.60 4.10 -3.62
N ALA A 180 -15.04 5.11 -2.90
CA ALA A 180 -15.11 6.51 -3.32
C ALA A 180 -14.43 6.75 -4.68
N THR A 181 -13.29 6.12 -4.92
CA THR A 181 -12.59 6.22 -6.21
C THR A 181 -13.48 5.73 -7.37
N ARG A 182 -14.21 4.61 -7.19
CA ARG A 182 -15.20 4.15 -8.18
C ARG A 182 -16.35 5.15 -8.33
N LYS A 183 -16.95 5.57 -7.21
CA LYS A 183 -18.13 6.44 -7.21
C LYS A 183 -17.88 7.76 -7.94
N PHE A 184 -16.67 8.31 -7.80
CA PHE A 184 -16.27 9.58 -8.42
C PHE A 184 -15.50 9.43 -9.73
N SER A 185 -15.50 8.25 -10.37
CA SER A 185 -14.90 8.03 -11.69
C SER A 185 -15.87 7.35 -12.64
N THR A 186 -15.87 7.76 -13.92
CA THR A 186 -16.62 7.05 -14.96
C THR A 186 -15.94 5.72 -15.31
N ALA A 187 -16.64 4.84 -16.03
CA ALA A 187 -16.09 3.55 -16.46
C ALA A 187 -14.78 3.74 -17.29
N GLU A 188 -14.71 4.78 -18.12
CA GLU A 188 -13.54 5.12 -18.93
C GLU A 188 -12.37 5.67 -18.10
N GLN A 189 -12.67 6.46 -17.06
CA GLN A 189 -11.68 7.07 -16.16
C GLN A 189 -11.16 6.08 -15.10
N ARG A 190 -11.91 5.02 -14.80
CA ARG A 190 -11.71 4.12 -13.66
C ARG A 190 -10.30 3.53 -13.60
N SER A 191 -9.80 3.06 -14.72
CA SER A 191 -8.45 2.48 -14.82
C SER A 191 -7.35 3.48 -14.45
N VAL A 192 -7.43 4.72 -14.95
CA VAL A 192 -6.48 5.78 -14.63
C VAL A 192 -6.65 6.19 -13.16
N ALA A 193 -7.88 6.34 -12.68
CA ALA A 193 -8.17 6.72 -11.30
C ALA A 193 -7.58 5.71 -10.29
N PHE A 194 -7.76 4.40 -10.51
CA PHE A 194 -7.17 3.38 -9.63
C PHE A 194 -5.65 3.29 -9.74
N SER A 195 -5.08 3.56 -10.90
CA SER A 195 -3.62 3.63 -11.06
C SER A 195 -3.02 4.81 -10.32
N VAL A 196 -3.65 5.99 -10.39
CA VAL A 196 -3.27 7.17 -9.58
C VAL A 196 -3.45 6.89 -8.09
N PHE A 197 -4.58 6.29 -7.70
CA PHE A 197 -4.84 5.88 -6.31
C PHE A 197 -3.73 4.97 -5.77
N TYR A 198 -3.26 4.02 -6.58
CA TYR A 198 -2.19 3.10 -6.20
C TYR A 198 -0.82 3.79 -6.15
N ALA A 199 -0.55 4.72 -7.07
CA ALA A 199 0.66 5.56 -7.02
C ALA A 199 0.69 6.41 -5.73
N LEU A 200 -0.44 7.01 -5.34
CA LEU A 200 -0.57 7.78 -4.10
C LEU A 200 -0.38 6.92 -2.85
N LEU A 201 -0.76 5.63 -2.88
CA LEU A 201 -0.47 4.69 -1.81
C LEU A 201 1.05 4.56 -1.60
N ASN A 202 1.80 4.30 -2.67
CA ASN A 202 3.26 4.16 -2.61
C ASN A 202 3.96 5.46 -2.22
N LEU A 203 3.44 6.59 -2.68
CA LEU A 203 3.91 7.90 -2.30
C LEU A 203 3.71 8.18 -0.81
N GLY A 204 2.54 7.85 -0.26
CA GLY A 204 2.28 7.98 1.17
C GLY A 204 3.19 7.07 2.00
N PHE A 205 3.48 5.85 1.54
CA PHE A 205 4.46 4.98 2.18
C PHE A 205 5.85 5.61 2.19
N MET A 206 6.29 6.14 1.05
CA MET A 206 7.57 6.82 0.93
C MET A 206 7.64 8.05 1.85
N ALA A 207 6.62 8.90 1.83
CA ALA A 207 6.53 10.08 2.72
C ALA A 207 6.59 9.68 4.20
N GLY A 208 5.86 8.62 4.59
CA GLY A 208 5.89 8.10 5.96
C GLY A 208 7.28 7.64 6.41
N TYR A 209 8.01 6.94 5.56
CA TYR A 209 9.39 6.54 5.84
C TYR A 209 10.33 7.74 6.01
N PHE A 210 10.22 8.76 5.15
CA PHE A 210 11.07 9.95 5.25
C PHE A 210 10.78 10.80 6.48
N ILE A 211 9.50 10.94 6.84
CA ILE A 211 9.11 11.63 8.07
C ILE A 211 9.68 10.87 9.28
N PHE A 212 9.55 9.54 9.30
CA PHE A 212 10.15 8.69 10.32
C PHE A 212 11.66 8.92 10.46
N ASP A 213 12.40 8.80 9.35
CA ASP A 213 13.85 8.99 9.35
C ASP A 213 14.25 10.42 9.73
N GLY A 214 13.52 11.42 9.26
CA GLY A 214 13.75 12.82 9.57
C GLY A 214 13.63 13.13 11.06
N ILE A 215 12.59 12.61 11.72
CA ILE A 215 12.37 12.80 13.16
C ILE A 215 13.45 12.05 13.96
N LYS A 216 13.78 10.82 13.56
CA LYS A 216 14.80 10.02 14.22
C LYS A 216 16.20 10.63 14.13
N GLN A 217 16.56 11.22 13.00
CA GLN A 217 17.84 11.91 12.81
C GLN A 217 17.87 13.29 13.49
N GLY A 218 16.75 14.04 13.43
CA GLY A 218 16.60 15.35 14.07
C GLY A 218 16.68 15.33 15.59
N GLY A 219 16.40 14.18 16.21
CA GLY A 219 16.58 13.95 17.66
C GLY A 219 18.04 13.77 18.11
N GLY A 220 19.02 14.05 17.25
CA GLY A 220 20.44 14.00 17.61
C GLY A 220 20.95 12.60 17.99
N GLY A 221 20.29 11.53 17.57
CA GLY A 221 20.63 10.15 17.94
C GLY A 221 20.18 9.75 19.36
N GLY A 222 19.56 10.66 20.11
CA GLY A 222 18.94 10.39 21.41
C GLY A 222 17.68 9.52 21.29
N SER A 223 17.25 8.95 22.43
CA SER A 223 15.98 8.22 22.52
C SER A 223 14.78 9.14 22.74
N THR A 224 15.02 10.42 23.05
CA THR A 224 14.01 11.41 23.45
C THR A 224 14.19 12.73 22.69
N VAL A 225 13.12 13.51 22.61
CA VAL A 225 13.07 14.85 22.00
C VAL A 225 12.38 15.80 22.97
N MET A 226 12.94 17.01 23.13
CA MET A 226 12.32 18.06 23.92
C MET A 226 11.26 18.81 23.10
N ILE A 227 10.01 18.78 23.54
CA ILE A 227 8.89 19.49 22.90
C ILE A 227 8.09 20.24 23.97
N PHE A 228 7.91 21.55 23.79
CA PHE A 228 7.21 22.43 24.75
C PHE A 228 7.65 22.27 26.22
N GLY A 229 8.95 22.04 26.47
CA GLY A 229 9.50 21.88 27.80
C GLY A 229 9.32 20.49 28.44
N GLY A 230 8.72 19.53 27.70
CA GLY A 230 8.60 18.12 28.12
C GLY A 230 9.53 17.22 27.29
N GLU A 231 10.04 16.18 27.93
CA GLU A 231 10.86 15.16 27.29
C GLU A 231 9.97 14.00 26.83
N TYR A 232 9.94 13.72 25.52
CA TYR A 232 9.12 12.68 24.92
C TYR A 232 10.01 11.67 24.15
N SER A 233 9.65 10.40 24.21
CA SER A 233 10.31 9.40 23.35
C SER A 233 10.04 9.68 21.88
N ILE A 234 11.00 9.34 21.01
CA ILE A 234 10.85 9.46 19.55
C ILE A 234 9.62 8.72 19.06
N GLN A 235 9.28 7.58 19.69
CA GLN A 235 8.11 6.77 19.35
C GLN A 235 6.80 7.54 19.57
N ARG A 236 6.67 8.24 20.70
CA ARG A 236 5.49 9.07 21.02
C ARG A 236 5.37 10.27 20.10
N VAL A 237 6.49 10.91 19.78
CA VAL A 237 6.52 12.01 18.79
C VAL A 237 6.04 11.53 17.41
N LEU A 238 6.45 10.35 16.98
CA LEU A 238 6.03 9.75 15.71
C LEU A 238 4.53 9.42 15.72
N PHE A 239 3.96 8.93 16.84
CA PHE A 239 2.51 8.77 16.98
C PHE A 239 1.78 10.10 16.94
N ALA A 240 2.33 11.16 17.55
CA ALA A 240 1.74 12.50 17.51
C ALA A 240 1.71 13.05 16.07
N VAL A 241 2.81 12.91 15.34
CA VAL A 241 2.88 13.33 13.93
C VAL A 241 1.94 12.50 13.05
N SER A 242 1.90 11.17 13.22
CA SER A 242 0.97 10.28 12.54
C SER A 242 -0.48 10.68 12.79
N GLY A 243 -0.86 10.90 14.06
CA GLY A 243 -2.20 11.33 14.45
C GLY A 243 -2.54 12.73 13.93
N GLY A 244 -1.56 13.66 13.95
CA GLY A 244 -1.70 15.00 13.39
C GLY A 244 -2.00 14.98 11.89
N ILE A 245 -1.28 14.16 11.11
CA ILE A 245 -1.53 13.99 9.66
C ILE A 245 -2.95 13.47 9.43
N GLU A 246 -3.39 12.47 10.19
CA GLU A 246 -4.76 11.94 10.05
C GLU A 246 -5.83 12.92 10.53
N LEU A 247 -5.55 13.73 11.54
CA LEU A 247 -6.47 14.77 12.00
C LEU A 247 -6.84 15.72 10.86
N PHE A 248 -5.91 16.04 9.95
CA PHE A 248 -6.20 16.85 8.76
C PHE A 248 -7.19 16.18 7.78
N MET A 249 -7.44 14.89 7.90
CA MET A 249 -8.49 14.24 7.11
C MET A 249 -9.87 14.72 7.50
N LEU A 250 -10.13 15.07 8.77
CA LEU A 250 -11.45 15.50 9.25
C LEU A 250 -11.96 16.76 8.54
N PRO A 251 -11.20 17.89 8.48
CA PRO A 251 -11.64 19.04 7.70
C PRO A 251 -11.70 18.74 6.19
N THR A 252 -10.81 17.90 5.67
CA THR A 252 -10.82 17.50 4.25
C THR A 252 -12.10 16.71 3.90
N LEU A 253 -12.64 15.91 4.84
CA LEU A 253 -13.92 15.21 4.66
C LEU A 253 -15.11 16.15 4.49
N LEU A 254 -15.04 17.40 4.97
CA LEU A 254 -16.10 18.40 4.74
C LEU A 254 -16.24 18.76 3.26
N LEU A 255 -15.14 18.62 2.49
CA LEU A 255 -15.12 18.88 1.05
C LEU A 255 -15.67 17.70 0.25
N LEU A 256 -15.76 16.50 0.85
CA LEU A 256 -16.31 15.31 0.20
C LEU A 256 -17.84 15.39 0.17
N ARG A 257 -18.39 15.78 -0.98
CA ARG A 257 -19.82 15.81 -1.22
C ARG A 257 -20.25 14.49 -1.84
N GLU A 258 -21.12 13.73 -1.15
CA GLU A 258 -21.61 12.41 -1.62
C GLU A 258 -22.65 12.52 -2.75
N ARG A 259 -23.09 13.72 -3.13
CA ARG A 259 -23.98 13.92 -4.29
C ARG A 259 -23.19 13.55 -5.54
N GLY A 260 -23.34 12.32 -5.98
CA GLY A 260 -22.60 11.72 -7.08
C GLY A 260 -23.38 11.71 -8.38
N LEU A 261 -22.69 11.29 -9.44
CA LEU A 261 -23.12 11.15 -10.82
C LEU A 261 -24.16 10.01 -11.03
N GLY A 262 -25.23 9.97 -10.24
CA GLY A 262 -26.27 8.97 -10.42
C GLY A 262 -27.49 9.23 -9.55
N ALA A 263 -28.68 9.18 -10.14
CA ALA A 263 -29.97 9.43 -9.49
C ALA A 263 -30.42 8.35 -8.48
N ASP A 264 -29.60 7.35 -8.22
CA ASP A 264 -29.92 6.18 -7.39
C ASP A 264 -29.26 6.18 -5.99
N ASP A 265 -28.79 7.35 -5.52
CA ASP A 265 -28.31 7.46 -4.14
C ASP A 265 -29.50 7.37 -3.17
N ALA A 266 -29.80 6.15 -2.72
CA ALA A 266 -30.69 5.99 -1.58
C ALA A 266 -30.15 6.82 -0.40
N PRO A 267 -30.99 7.66 0.23
CA PRO A 267 -30.52 8.50 1.33
C PRO A 267 -29.97 7.59 2.42
N ALA A 268 -28.73 7.89 2.87
CA ALA A 268 -28.10 7.16 3.96
C ALA A 268 -29.11 7.11 5.13
N ARG A 269 -29.65 5.93 5.43
CA ARG A 269 -30.61 5.77 6.53
C ARG A 269 -29.90 6.17 7.82
N PHE A 270 -30.51 7.05 8.62
CA PHE A 270 -30.05 7.40 9.94
C PHE A 270 -30.17 6.18 10.85
N LEU A 271 -29.11 5.39 10.93
CA LEU A 271 -29.07 4.20 11.77
C LEU A 271 -28.30 4.53 13.05
N THR A 272 -28.79 4.02 14.18
CA THR A 272 -27.97 3.97 15.41
C THR A 272 -26.78 3.05 15.17
N VAL A 273 -25.68 3.19 15.90
CA VAL A 273 -24.49 2.30 15.76
C VAL A 273 -24.90 0.83 15.84
N ARG A 274 -25.81 0.48 16.73
CA ARG A 274 -26.33 -0.90 16.88
C ARG A 274 -27.05 -1.38 15.61
N SER A 275 -27.93 -0.56 15.03
CA SER A 275 -28.63 -0.91 13.80
C SER A 275 -27.69 -0.95 12.60
N ALA A 276 -26.67 -0.07 12.54
CA ALA A 276 -25.64 -0.12 11.51
C ALA A 276 -24.84 -1.43 11.55
N VAL A 277 -24.39 -1.87 12.74
CA VAL A 277 -23.68 -3.15 12.90
C VAL A 277 -24.57 -4.34 12.54
N THR A 278 -25.84 -4.35 12.99
CA THR A 278 -26.78 -5.44 12.69
C THR A 278 -27.08 -5.50 11.19
N GLU A 279 -27.31 -4.35 10.54
CA GLU A 279 -27.55 -4.30 9.10
C GLU A 279 -26.30 -4.68 8.31
N SER A 280 -25.13 -4.26 8.76
CA SER A 280 -23.85 -4.67 8.17
C SER A 280 -23.64 -6.19 8.23
N ALA A 281 -23.91 -6.80 9.40
CA ALA A 281 -23.84 -8.25 9.55
C ALA A 281 -24.84 -8.97 8.63
N ARG A 282 -26.06 -8.43 8.50
CA ARG A 282 -27.08 -8.95 7.58
C ARG A 282 -26.64 -8.83 6.11
N LEU A 283 -26.12 -7.68 5.71
CA LEU A 283 -25.59 -7.44 4.36
C LEU A 283 -24.43 -8.39 4.05
N PHE A 284 -23.49 -8.54 4.98
CA PHE A 284 -22.38 -9.48 4.84
C PHE A 284 -22.88 -10.94 4.69
N MET A 285 -23.85 -11.35 5.49
CA MET A 285 -24.46 -12.70 5.37
C MET A 285 -25.22 -12.90 4.06
N MET A 286 -25.87 -11.86 3.53
CA MET A 286 -26.49 -11.92 2.19
C MET A 286 -25.42 -12.04 1.09
N LEU A 287 -24.32 -11.28 1.20
CA LEU A 287 -23.20 -11.35 0.25
C LEU A 287 -22.58 -12.74 0.22
N LEU A 288 -22.41 -13.39 1.38
CA LEU A 288 -21.89 -14.76 1.46
C LEU A 288 -22.74 -15.78 0.69
N ARG A 289 -24.01 -15.49 0.44
CA ARG A 289 -24.92 -16.36 -0.34
C ARG A 289 -24.91 -16.03 -1.84
N HIS A 290 -24.29 -14.92 -2.25
CA HIS A 290 -24.29 -14.48 -3.64
C HIS A 290 -23.20 -15.19 -4.46
N PRO A 291 -23.51 -15.86 -5.58
CA PRO A 291 -22.51 -16.57 -6.40
C PRO A 291 -21.35 -15.69 -6.88
N GLY A 292 -21.62 -14.42 -7.23
CA GLY A 292 -20.60 -13.46 -7.63
C GLY A 292 -19.59 -13.15 -6.52
N PHE A 293 -20.05 -13.16 -5.28
CA PHE A 293 -19.17 -12.96 -4.12
C PHE A 293 -18.18 -14.12 -3.95
N HIS A 294 -18.65 -15.38 -4.12
CA HIS A 294 -17.74 -16.53 -4.07
C HIS A 294 -16.72 -16.53 -5.20
N ARG A 295 -17.10 -16.10 -6.40
CA ARG A 295 -16.17 -15.94 -7.53
C ARG A 295 -15.10 -14.91 -7.23
N LEU A 296 -15.50 -13.77 -6.64
CA LEU A 296 -14.53 -12.76 -6.19
C LEU A 296 -13.62 -13.30 -5.10
N LEU A 297 -14.14 -14.01 -4.09
CA LEU A 297 -13.33 -14.61 -3.04
C LEU A 297 -12.28 -15.59 -3.60
N MET A 298 -12.69 -16.46 -4.56
CA MET A 298 -11.76 -17.37 -5.22
C MET A 298 -10.68 -16.60 -5.99
N PHE A 299 -11.05 -15.55 -6.72
CA PHE A 299 -10.10 -14.67 -7.40
C PHE A 299 -9.09 -14.08 -6.40
N LEU A 300 -9.58 -13.49 -5.32
CA LEU A 300 -8.75 -12.84 -4.32
C LEU A 300 -7.87 -13.84 -3.55
N ALA A 301 -8.36 -15.06 -3.30
CA ALA A 301 -7.56 -16.12 -2.70
C ALA A 301 -6.37 -16.49 -3.59
N VAL A 302 -6.57 -16.63 -4.88
CA VAL A 302 -5.49 -16.86 -5.84
C VAL A 302 -4.52 -15.67 -5.90
N ILE A 303 -5.03 -14.44 -5.87
CA ILE A 303 -4.19 -13.23 -5.80
C ILE A 303 -3.34 -13.18 -4.52
N GLY A 304 -3.78 -13.83 -3.44
CA GLY A 304 -2.99 -13.96 -2.21
C GLY A 304 -1.58 -14.50 -2.48
N LEU A 305 -1.42 -15.42 -3.45
CA LEU A 305 -0.11 -15.94 -3.86
C LEU A 305 0.79 -14.86 -4.48
N LEU A 306 0.24 -13.91 -5.23
CA LEU A 306 1.00 -12.75 -5.74
C LEU A 306 1.38 -11.79 -4.60
N LYS A 307 0.50 -11.62 -3.62
CA LYS A 307 0.72 -10.71 -2.49
C LYS A 307 1.73 -11.23 -1.46
N ILE A 308 2.11 -12.50 -1.53
CA ILE A 308 3.23 -13.06 -0.76
C ILE A 308 4.53 -12.25 -0.97
N VAL A 309 4.75 -11.69 -2.17
CA VAL A 309 5.96 -10.91 -2.49
C VAL A 309 6.15 -9.73 -1.54
N PHE A 310 5.07 -9.07 -1.13
CA PHE A 310 5.16 -7.95 -0.15
C PHE A 310 5.63 -8.41 1.22
N SER A 311 5.19 -9.59 1.65
CA SER A 311 5.66 -10.17 2.91
C SER A 311 7.11 -10.64 2.82
N ILE A 312 7.57 -11.04 1.63
CA ILE A 312 8.99 -11.33 1.36
C ILE A 312 9.81 -10.06 1.50
N MET A 313 9.38 -8.96 0.91
CA MET A 313 10.08 -7.68 0.98
C MET A 313 10.24 -7.19 2.43
N ASP A 314 9.20 -7.30 3.24
CA ASP A 314 9.19 -6.78 4.62
C ASP A 314 9.85 -7.74 5.62
N GLY A 315 9.70 -9.05 5.46
CA GLY A 315 10.11 -10.04 6.45
C GLY A 315 11.30 -10.91 6.06
N VAL A 316 11.37 -11.36 4.81
CA VAL A 316 12.37 -12.34 4.37
C VAL A 316 13.63 -11.67 3.84
N LEU A 317 13.48 -10.64 3.01
CA LEU A 317 14.60 -9.98 2.35
C LEU A 317 15.62 -9.39 3.33
N PRO A 318 15.24 -8.72 4.43
CA PRO A 318 16.22 -8.25 5.41
C PRO A 318 17.05 -9.37 6.02
N THR A 319 16.40 -10.46 6.44
CA THR A 319 17.07 -11.63 7.02
C THR A 319 17.96 -12.34 6.00
N PHE A 320 17.50 -12.45 4.75
CA PHE A 320 18.26 -13.02 3.65
C PHE A 320 19.54 -12.21 3.38
N LEU A 321 19.42 -10.88 3.24
CA LEU A 321 20.56 -9.99 3.04
C LEU A 321 21.54 -10.02 4.22
N GLU A 322 21.03 -10.11 5.45
CA GLU A 322 21.88 -10.22 6.64
C GLU A 322 22.65 -11.55 6.68
N ARG A 323 22.01 -12.66 6.32
CA ARG A 323 22.65 -13.96 6.28
C ARG A 323 23.71 -14.05 5.18
N GLU A 324 23.43 -13.49 3.98
CA GLU A 324 24.36 -13.52 2.84
C GLU A 324 25.49 -12.50 2.94
N LEU A 325 25.23 -11.30 3.46
CA LEU A 325 26.15 -10.15 3.42
C LEU A 325 26.53 -9.64 4.82
N GLY A 326 26.11 -10.33 5.88
CA GLY A 326 26.29 -9.90 7.26
C GLY A 326 25.34 -8.76 7.68
N VAL A 327 25.48 -8.30 8.91
CA VAL A 327 24.62 -7.28 9.54
C VAL A 327 24.51 -6.01 8.68
N GLU A 328 25.61 -5.59 8.04
CA GLU A 328 25.62 -4.43 7.16
C GLU A 328 24.78 -4.63 5.88
N GLY A 329 24.66 -5.86 5.38
CA GLY A 329 23.75 -6.21 4.28
C GLY A 329 22.28 -6.07 4.69
N GLY A 330 21.93 -6.56 5.87
CA GLY A 330 20.58 -6.45 6.44
C GLY A 330 20.12 -4.99 6.61
N LYS A 331 21.00 -4.10 7.05
CA LYS A 331 20.70 -2.66 7.16
C LYS A 331 20.33 -2.00 5.82
N ARG A 332 20.67 -2.60 4.69
CA ARG A 332 20.41 -2.07 3.34
C ARG A 332 19.11 -2.59 2.72
N ALA A 333 18.38 -3.45 3.41
CA ALA A 333 17.10 -3.97 2.94
C ALA A 333 16.05 -2.87 2.69
N GLY A 334 16.07 -1.80 3.49
CA GLY A 334 15.21 -0.64 3.27
C GLY A 334 15.47 0.03 1.92
N ARG A 335 16.75 0.21 1.54
CA ARG A 335 17.12 0.73 0.20
C ARG A 335 16.69 -0.22 -0.91
N ALA A 336 16.82 -1.54 -0.71
CA ALA A 336 16.34 -2.53 -1.67
C ALA A 336 14.82 -2.38 -1.92
N ASN A 337 14.02 -2.26 -0.86
CA ASN A 337 12.57 -2.09 -0.96
C ASN A 337 12.15 -0.72 -1.53
N ALA A 338 12.96 0.32 -1.33
CA ALA A 338 12.69 1.65 -1.89
C ALA A 338 12.70 1.66 -3.43
N VAL A 339 13.44 0.76 -4.09
CA VAL A 339 13.44 0.60 -5.55
C VAL A 339 12.02 0.35 -6.07
N ASN A 340 11.30 -0.59 -5.46
CA ASN A 340 9.90 -0.86 -5.84
C ASN A 340 9.01 0.36 -5.65
N SER A 341 9.07 1.02 -4.49
CA SER A 341 8.19 2.16 -4.20
C SER A 341 8.35 3.31 -5.19
N VAL A 342 9.61 3.62 -5.58
CA VAL A 342 9.91 4.65 -6.58
C VAL A 342 9.40 4.22 -7.97
N LEU A 343 9.64 2.97 -8.36
CA LEU A 343 9.22 2.48 -9.66
C LEU A 343 7.69 2.44 -9.80
N ILE A 344 6.98 1.98 -8.78
CA ILE A 344 5.52 1.91 -8.80
C ILE A 344 4.89 3.30 -8.89
N LEU A 345 5.47 4.30 -8.24
CA LEU A 345 5.00 5.68 -8.36
C LEU A 345 4.92 6.15 -9.82
N ILE A 346 5.87 5.70 -10.65
CA ILE A 346 5.97 6.04 -12.07
C ILE A 346 5.20 5.03 -12.94
N LEU A 347 5.45 3.73 -12.73
CA LEU A 347 4.94 2.67 -13.61
C LEU A 347 3.44 2.44 -13.48
N ALA A 348 2.86 2.59 -12.28
CA ALA A 348 1.43 2.31 -12.10
C ALA A 348 0.52 3.26 -12.89
N PRO A 349 0.72 4.60 -12.88
CA PRO A 349 -0.04 5.49 -13.75
C PRO A 349 0.18 5.21 -15.24
N ILE A 350 1.42 4.94 -15.66
CA ILE A 350 1.75 4.60 -17.06
C ILE A 350 1.01 3.33 -17.49
N ALA A 351 1.07 2.27 -16.69
CA ALA A 351 0.37 1.02 -16.95
C ALA A 351 -1.14 1.24 -17.04
N GLY A 352 -1.72 2.05 -16.13
CA GLY A 352 -3.14 2.39 -16.14
C GLY A 352 -3.58 3.08 -17.42
N ILE A 353 -2.75 3.99 -17.93
CA ILE A 353 -2.98 4.73 -19.17
C ILE A 353 -2.91 3.82 -20.39
N LEU A 354 -1.81 3.08 -20.53
CA LEU A 354 -1.56 2.21 -21.67
C LEU A 354 -2.61 1.10 -21.81
N THR A 355 -3.12 0.61 -20.67
CA THR A 355 -4.02 -0.53 -20.62
C THR A 355 -5.48 -0.17 -20.27
N ARG A 356 -5.86 1.12 -20.37
CA ARG A 356 -7.20 1.62 -19.96
C ARG A 356 -8.38 0.90 -20.63
N LYS A 357 -8.19 0.46 -21.87
CA LYS A 357 -9.20 -0.26 -22.67
C LYS A 357 -9.23 -1.76 -22.41
N ILE A 358 -8.24 -2.30 -21.73
CA ILE A 358 -8.12 -3.74 -21.48
C ILE A 358 -8.84 -4.06 -20.15
N PRO A 359 -9.67 -5.11 -20.10
CA PRO A 359 -10.29 -5.58 -18.87
C PRO A 359 -9.27 -5.88 -17.76
N ALA A 360 -9.67 -5.72 -16.51
CA ALA A 360 -8.76 -5.90 -15.38
C ALA A 360 -8.29 -7.35 -15.22
N TYR A 361 -9.18 -8.31 -15.43
CA TYR A 361 -8.87 -9.74 -15.23
C TYR A 361 -7.66 -10.22 -16.06
N PRO A 362 -7.58 -10.06 -17.40
CA PRO A 362 -6.41 -10.46 -18.17
C PRO A 362 -5.14 -9.66 -17.79
N MET A 363 -5.27 -8.41 -17.36
CA MET A 363 -4.12 -7.63 -16.93
C MET A 363 -3.50 -8.16 -15.62
N VAL A 364 -4.34 -8.66 -14.71
CA VAL A 364 -3.87 -9.32 -13.49
C VAL A 364 -3.07 -10.59 -13.82
N ILE A 365 -3.52 -11.39 -14.78
CA ILE A 365 -2.80 -12.58 -15.25
C ILE A 365 -1.46 -12.18 -15.85
N PHE A 366 -1.45 -11.21 -16.75
CA PHE A 366 -0.23 -10.72 -17.42
C PHE A 366 0.79 -10.19 -16.41
N GLY A 367 0.39 -9.30 -15.50
CA GLY A 367 1.25 -8.78 -14.43
C GLY A 367 1.73 -9.87 -13.49
N GLY A 368 0.89 -10.89 -13.22
CA GLY A 368 1.24 -12.07 -12.43
C GLY A 368 2.37 -12.88 -13.04
N PHE A 369 2.36 -13.11 -14.34
CA PHE A 369 3.47 -13.80 -15.04
C PHE A 369 4.77 -13.00 -14.97
N ILE A 370 4.74 -11.68 -15.18
CA ILE A 370 5.92 -10.82 -15.05
C ILE A 370 6.46 -10.88 -13.61
N THR A 371 5.58 -10.82 -12.62
CA THR A 371 5.95 -10.92 -11.20
C THR A 371 6.61 -12.27 -10.89
N ALA A 372 6.07 -13.37 -11.39
CA ALA A 372 6.68 -14.69 -11.21
C ALA A 372 8.05 -14.78 -11.90
N ALA A 373 8.16 -14.29 -13.13
CA ALA A 373 9.41 -14.26 -13.89
C ALA A 373 10.51 -13.43 -13.20
N SER A 374 10.15 -12.43 -12.39
CA SER A 374 11.15 -11.62 -11.67
C SER A 374 12.03 -12.46 -10.74
N PHE A 375 11.51 -13.54 -10.17
CA PHE A 375 12.26 -14.41 -9.25
C PHE A 375 13.43 -15.13 -9.91
N ILE A 376 13.50 -15.18 -11.25
CA ILE A 376 14.63 -15.76 -11.96
C ILE A 376 15.95 -15.10 -11.56
N PHE A 377 15.95 -13.78 -11.28
CA PHE A 377 17.15 -13.05 -10.86
C PHE A 377 17.67 -13.47 -9.48
N LEU A 378 16.80 -13.93 -8.60
CA LEU A 378 17.18 -14.44 -7.28
C LEU A 378 17.45 -15.96 -7.31
N ALA A 379 16.81 -16.69 -8.24
CA ALA A 379 16.94 -18.13 -8.39
C ALA A 379 18.17 -18.55 -9.23
N LEU A 380 18.74 -17.66 -10.04
CA LEU A 380 19.95 -17.95 -10.78
C LEU A 380 21.19 -17.86 -9.89
N PRO A 381 22.24 -18.67 -10.17
CA PRO A 381 23.51 -18.59 -9.46
C PRO A 381 24.11 -17.18 -9.56
N GLN A 382 24.46 -16.59 -8.42
CA GLN A 382 24.95 -15.21 -8.36
C GLN A 382 26.25 -14.99 -9.12
N SER A 383 27.05 -16.05 -9.31
CA SER A 383 28.28 -16.03 -10.11
C SER A 383 28.04 -15.58 -11.55
N MET A 384 26.86 -15.83 -12.11
CA MET A 384 26.48 -15.39 -13.46
C MET A 384 26.44 -13.86 -13.58
N PHE A 385 26.20 -13.16 -12.49
CA PHE A 385 26.08 -11.70 -12.45
C PHE A 385 27.38 -11.00 -12.00
N GLN A 386 28.45 -11.77 -11.71
CA GLN A 386 29.71 -11.18 -11.19
C GLN A 386 30.34 -10.22 -12.20
N GLY A 387 30.34 -10.56 -13.49
CA GLY A 387 30.86 -9.67 -14.53
C GLY A 387 30.08 -8.36 -14.63
N LEU A 388 28.74 -8.43 -14.50
CA LEU A 388 27.88 -7.25 -14.49
C LEU A 388 28.04 -6.41 -13.20
N ALA A 389 28.24 -7.07 -12.05
CA ALA A 389 28.49 -6.40 -10.76
C ALA A 389 29.82 -5.63 -10.76
N ASN A 390 30.82 -6.12 -11.45
CA ASN A 390 32.11 -5.45 -11.59
C ASN A 390 32.11 -4.35 -12.66
N GLY A 391 31.11 -4.35 -13.56
CA GLY A 391 30.93 -3.34 -14.60
C GLY A 391 30.39 -1.99 -14.08
N PRO A 392 30.32 -0.95 -14.93
CA PRO A 392 29.88 0.39 -14.54
C PRO A 392 28.49 0.42 -13.89
N LEU A 393 27.52 -0.33 -14.42
CA LEU A 393 26.17 -0.43 -13.86
C LEU A 393 26.18 -1.05 -12.46
N GLY A 394 26.91 -2.16 -12.30
CA GLY A 394 27.03 -2.83 -11.00
C GLY A 394 27.70 -1.95 -9.97
N GLN A 395 28.78 -1.26 -10.32
CA GLN A 395 29.48 -0.33 -9.43
C GLN A 395 28.58 0.86 -9.05
N TRP A 396 27.79 1.40 -9.98
CA TRP A 396 26.82 2.44 -9.66
C TRP A 396 25.75 1.94 -8.68
N VAL A 397 25.19 0.73 -8.87
CA VAL A 397 24.21 0.15 -7.95
C VAL A 397 24.86 -0.12 -6.59
N ILE A 398 26.00 -0.80 -6.57
CA ILE A 398 26.60 -1.31 -5.33
C ILE A 398 27.22 -0.17 -4.51
N ARG A 399 28.02 0.69 -5.16
CA ARG A 399 28.73 1.80 -4.49
C ARG A 399 27.87 3.05 -4.39
N GLY A 400 27.21 3.43 -5.49
CA GLY A 400 26.41 4.66 -5.54
C GLY A 400 25.10 4.54 -4.79
N TYR A 401 24.28 3.52 -5.09
CA TYR A 401 22.96 3.40 -4.49
C TYR A 401 22.97 2.74 -3.11
N PHE A 402 23.61 1.57 -2.98
CA PHE A 402 23.66 0.87 -1.69
C PHE A 402 24.74 1.42 -0.74
N ASP A 403 25.65 2.25 -1.20
CA ASP A 403 26.78 2.76 -0.40
C ASP A 403 27.54 1.61 0.28
N TRP A 404 27.85 0.57 -0.51
CA TRP A 404 28.54 -0.61 -0.04
C TRP A 404 30.04 -0.45 -0.22
N GLN A 405 30.81 -0.48 0.88
CA GLN A 405 32.26 -0.30 0.86
C GLN A 405 33.04 -1.63 0.81
N GLY A 406 32.38 -2.77 0.99
CA GLY A 406 32.96 -4.11 0.91
C GLY A 406 33.29 -4.55 -0.52
N VAL A 407 33.65 -5.83 -0.71
CA VAL A 407 33.80 -6.43 -2.02
C VAL A 407 32.49 -6.35 -2.80
N ALA A 408 32.56 -6.02 -4.11
CA ALA A 408 31.38 -5.92 -4.95
C ALA A 408 30.66 -7.29 -5.02
N HIS A 409 29.50 -7.37 -4.40
CA HIS A 409 28.72 -8.61 -4.34
C HIS A 409 27.53 -8.55 -5.32
N PRO A 410 27.38 -9.53 -6.23
CA PRO A 410 26.37 -9.51 -7.27
C PRO A 410 24.93 -9.54 -6.72
N LEU A 411 24.73 -9.97 -5.47
CA LEU A 411 23.42 -10.03 -4.81
C LEU A 411 22.70 -8.67 -4.82
N PHE A 412 23.41 -7.56 -4.62
CA PHE A 412 22.77 -6.24 -4.69
C PHE A 412 22.17 -5.95 -6.06
N LEU A 413 22.86 -6.39 -7.12
CA LEU A 413 22.38 -6.21 -8.48
C LEU A 413 21.20 -7.12 -8.78
N THR A 414 21.26 -8.40 -8.38
CA THR A 414 20.16 -9.35 -8.60
C THR A 414 18.90 -8.94 -7.85
N VAL A 415 19.03 -8.39 -6.64
CA VAL A 415 17.92 -7.84 -5.87
C VAL A 415 17.30 -6.63 -6.58
N VAL A 416 18.11 -5.72 -7.13
CA VAL A 416 17.60 -4.57 -7.91
C VAL A 416 16.90 -5.04 -9.18
N LEU A 417 17.47 -5.98 -9.93
CA LEU A 417 16.84 -6.54 -11.13
C LEU A 417 15.52 -7.23 -10.82
N TRP A 418 15.48 -8.01 -9.74
CA TRP A 418 14.24 -8.61 -9.23
C TRP A 418 13.19 -7.52 -8.92
N GLN A 419 13.57 -6.47 -8.17
CA GLN A 419 12.66 -5.38 -7.81
C GLN A 419 12.14 -4.62 -9.05
N VAL A 420 13.00 -4.38 -10.04
CA VAL A 420 12.61 -3.69 -11.29
C VAL A 420 11.56 -4.51 -12.04
N VAL A 421 11.82 -5.79 -12.30
CA VAL A 421 10.89 -6.65 -13.05
C VAL A 421 9.61 -6.92 -12.24
N PHE A 422 9.74 -7.14 -10.92
CA PHE A 422 8.59 -7.24 -10.01
C PHE A 422 7.71 -5.98 -10.09
N SER A 423 8.30 -4.78 -10.02
CA SER A 423 7.55 -3.52 -10.07
C SER A 423 6.80 -3.34 -11.39
N ILE A 424 7.37 -3.79 -12.51
CA ILE A 424 6.66 -3.80 -13.81
C ILE A 424 5.42 -4.70 -13.72
N GLY A 425 5.57 -5.94 -13.22
CA GLY A 425 4.45 -6.85 -13.03
C GLY A 425 3.40 -6.27 -12.09
N GLU A 426 3.82 -5.72 -10.96
CA GLU A 426 2.96 -5.12 -9.96
C GLU A 426 2.16 -3.94 -10.50
N ALA A 427 2.76 -3.07 -11.31
CA ALA A 427 2.08 -1.94 -11.93
C ALA A 427 0.90 -2.38 -12.81
N PHE A 428 1.01 -3.56 -13.46
CA PHE A 428 -0.08 -4.12 -14.25
C PHE A 428 -1.15 -4.80 -13.40
N TYR A 429 -0.81 -5.52 -12.32
CA TYR A 429 -1.83 -6.31 -11.61
C TYR A 429 -2.40 -5.60 -10.38
N SER A 430 -1.60 -4.88 -9.59
CA SER A 430 -2.06 -4.39 -8.28
C SER A 430 -3.20 -3.36 -8.36
N PRO A 431 -3.16 -2.33 -9.23
CA PRO A 431 -4.30 -1.42 -9.38
C PRO A 431 -5.54 -2.14 -9.94
N ARG A 432 -5.33 -3.14 -10.79
CA ARG A 432 -6.39 -3.90 -11.44
C ARG A 432 -7.17 -4.82 -10.50
N VAL A 433 -6.54 -5.30 -9.42
CA VAL A 433 -7.23 -6.06 -8.38
C VAL A 433 -8.32 -5.21 -7.71
N TYR A 434 -8.00 -3.95 -7.37
CA TYR A 434 -9.00 -3.02 -6.82
C TYR A 434 -10.09 -2.67 -7.85
N GLU A 435 -9.69 -2.39 -9.08
CA GLU A 435 -10.62 -2.09 -10.17
C GLU A 435 -11.57 -3.25 -10.42
N TYR A 436 -11.07 -4.49 -10.52
CA TYR A 436 -11.88 -5.69 -10.74
C TYR A 436 -12.90 -5.90 -9.62
N ALA A 437 -12.47 -5.84 -8.36
CA ALA A 437 -13.34 -6.04 -7.22
C ALA A 437 -14.57 -5.10 -7.25
N VAL A 438 -14.35 -3.82 -7.57
CA VAL A 438 -15.44 -2.85 -7.58
C VAL A 438 -16.23 -2.83 -8.89
N SER A 439 -15.62 -3.22 -10.04
CA SER A 439 -16.32 -3.23 -11.34
C SER A 439 -17.36 -4.36 -11.48
N ILE A 440 -17.20 -5.43 -10.70
CA ILE A 440 -18.15 -6.55 -10.64
C ILE A 440 -19.16 -6.42 -9.49
N ALA A 441 -19.05 -5.38 -8.68
CA ALA A 441 -19.93 -5.16 -7.53
C ALA A 441 -21.33 -4.75 -7.99
N PRO A 442 -22.41 -5.31 -7.39
CA PRO A 442 -23.75 -4.79 -7.56
C PRO A 442 -23.84 -3.32 -7.11
N LYS A 443 -24.74 -2.54 -7.70
CA LYS A 443 -24.98 -1.15 -7.31
C LYS A 443 -25.31 -1.05 -5.82
N GLY A 444 -24.65 -0.13 -5.11
CA GLY A 444 -24.84 0.10 -3.67
C GLY A 444 -24.07 -0.87 -2.77
N GLN A 445 -23.24 -1.78 -3.32
CA GLN A 445 -22.42 -2.74 -2.56
C GLN A 445 -20.92 -2.59 -2.88
N GLU A 446 -20.54 -1.45 -3.46
CA GLU A 446 -19.19 -1.18 -3.93
C GLU A 446 -18.15 -1.23 -2.79
N ALA A 447 -18.53 -0.71 -1.61
CA ALA A 447 -17.64 -0.70 -0.46
C ALA A 447 -17.44 -2.11 0.12
N SER A 448 -18.48 -2.96 0.12
CA SER A 448 -18.37 -4.36 0.55
C SER A 448 -17.42 -5.16 -0.36
N TYR A 449 -17.55 -4.99 -1.68
CA TYR A 449 -16.64 -5.64 -2.64
C TYR A 449 -15.23 -5.06 -2.59
N ALA A 450 -15.09 -3.75 -2.38
CA ALA A 450 -13.81 -3.09 -2.18
C ALA A 450 -13.08 -3.59 -0.93
N ALA A 451 -13.81 -3.82 0.17
CA ALA A 451 -13.25 -4.34 1.42
C ALA A 451 -12.56 -5.70 1.24
N LEU A 452 -13.09 -6.55 0.35
CA LEU A 452 -12.49 -7.85 0.04
C LEU A 452 -11.13 -7.74 -0.63
N SER A 453 -10.78 -6.61 -1.25
CA SER A 453 -9.44 -6.39 -1.82
C SER A 453 -8.31 -6.49 -0.78
N ALA A 454 -8.63 -6.45 0.52
CA ALA A 454 -7.68 -6.69 1.60
C ALA A 454 -7.40 -8.18 1.86
N VAL A 455 -8.29 -9.09 1.42
CA VAL A 455 -8.14 -10.55 1.62
C VAL A 455 -6.80 -11.09 1.12
N PRO A 456 -6.30 -10.73 -0.07
CA PRO A 456 -5.00 -11.20 -0.56
C PRO A 456 -3.84 -10.84 0.37
N LEU A 457 -3.85 -9.64 0.95
CA LEU A 457 -2.81 -9.20 1.89
C LEU A 457 -2.86 -9.99 3.21
N LEU A 458 -4.06 -10.30 3.70
CA LEU A 458 -4.25 -11.14 4.88
C LEU A 458 -3.70 -12.54 4.63
N MET A 459 -4.08 -13.16 3.51
CA MET A 459 -3.59 -14.48 3.14
C MET A 459 -2.07 -14.50 2.96
N GLY A 460 -1.49 -13.47 2.33
CA GLY A 460 -0.05 -13.31 2.21
C GLY A 460 0.64 -13.32 3.58
N LYS A 461 0.15 -12.58 4.57
CA LYS A 461 0.73 -12.53 5.93
C LYS A 461 0.66 -13.87 6.66
N ILE A 462 -0.47 -14.58 6.59
CA ILE A 462 -0.65 -15.90 7.22
C ILE A 462 0.32 -16.92 6.60
N THR A 463 0.43 -16.95 5.29
CA THR A 463 1.30 -17.88 4.56
C THR A 463 2.77 -17.60 4.84
N THR A 464 3.15 -16.34 4.96
CA THR A 464 4.54 -15.93 5.15
C THR A 464 5.11 -16.46 6.46
N GLY A 465 4.39 -16.38 7.56
CA GLY A 465 4.90 -16.80 8.87
C GLY A 465 5.37 -18.24 8.89
N ALA A 466 4.57 -19.17 8.39
CA ALA A 466 4.87 -20.60 8.43
C ALA A 466 5.83 -21.03 7.30
N VAL A 467 5.50 -20.66 6.05
CA VAL A 467 6.23 -21.14 4.86
C VAL A 467 7.62 -20.53 4.78
N PHE A 468 7.76 -19.23 5.02
CA PHE A 468 9.07 -18.58 4.89
C PHE A 468 10.00 -18.82 6.07
N SER A 469 9.48 -19.02 7.27
CA SER A 469 10.30 -19.47 8.40
C SER A 469 10.94 -20.84 8.08
N TRP A 470 10.14 -21.76 7.55
CA TRP A 470 10.64 -23.07 7.10
C TRP A 470 11.66 -22.96 5.97
N LEU A 471 11.38 -22.15 4.94
CA LEU A 471 12.29 -21.94 3.80
C LEU A 471 13.63 -21.36 4.24
N LEU A 472 13.61 -20.31 5.09
CA LEU A 472 14.83 -19.69 5.60
C LEU A 472 15.63 -20.66 6.48
N THR A 473 14.98 -21.44 7.34
CA THR A 473 15.66 -22.40 8.19
C THR A 473 16.28 -23.53 7.38
N ARG A 474 15.61 -23.98 6.33
CA ARG A 474 16.04 -25.13 5.54
C ARG A 474 17.09 -24.78 4.48
N TYR A 475 16.91 -23.67 3.78
CA TYR A 475 17.71 -23.33 2.59
C TYR A 475 18.64 -22.12 2.76
N CYS A 476 18.40 -21.29 3.77
CA CYS A 476 19.26 -20.15 4.08
C CYS A 476 19.46 -20.05 5.61
N PRO A 477 20.06 -21.09 6.26
CA PRO A 477 20.28 -21.09 7.71
C PRO A 477 21.24 -19.96 8.13
N ALA A 478 21.21 -19.58 9.41
CA ALA A 478 22.13 -18.56 9.95
C ALA A 478 23.58 -19.04 9.85
N GLU A 479 23.80 -20.33 10.12
CA GLU A 479 25.12 -20.99 10.05
C GLU A 479 25.04 -22.23 9.14
N GLY A 480 26.13 -22.53 8.43
CA GLY A 480 26.24 -23.69 7.54
C GLY A 480 25.99 -23.38 6.06
N PRO A 481 25.92 -24.42 5.21
CA PRO A 481 25.76 -24.25 3.77
C PRO A 481 24.36 -23.75 3.43
N ARG A 482 24.29 -22.86 2.42
CA ARG A 482 23.04 -22.23 1.96
C ARG A 482 22.75 -22.65 0.52
N ASP A 483 21.47 -22.94 0.25
CA ASP A 483 20.96 -23.21 -1.09
C ASP A 483 19.87 -22.21 -1.45
N THR A 484 20.30 -20.99 -1.67
CA THR A 484 19.40 -19.86 -1.96
C THR A 484 18.78 -19.97 -3.35
N VAL A 485 19.43 -20.68 -4.28
CA VAL A 485 18.90 -20.98 -5.62
C VAL A 485 17.61 -21.81 -5.50
N THR A 486 17.65 -22.90 -4.74
CA THR A 486 16.46 -23.74 -4.50
C THR A 486 15.38 -22.95 -3.74
N MET A 487 15.76 -22.17 -2.72
CA MET A 487 14.80 -21.35 -1.96
C MET A 487 14.01 -20.41 -2.88
N TRP A 488 14.70 -19.62 -3.70
CA TRP A 488 14.06 -18.64 -4.57
C TRP A 488 13.33 -19.29 -5.76
N SER A 489 13.77 -20.47 -6.21
CA SER A 489 13.04 -21.27 -7.22
C SER A 489 11.69 -21.75 -6.68
N ILE A 490 11.64 -22.22 -5.44
CA ILE A 490 10.38 -22.62 -4.78
C ILE A 490 9.44 -21.41 -4.65
N VAL A 491 9.97 -20.27 -4.21
CA VAL A 491 9.18 -19.04 -4.06
C VAL A 491 8.64 -18.57 -5.43
N GLY A 492 9.49 -18.53 -6.45
CA GLY A 492 9.08 -18.18 -7.82
C GLY A 492 8.00 -19.12 -8.35
N GLY A 493 8.13 -20.43 -8.09
CA GLY A 493 7.13 -21.46 -8.43
C GLY A 493 5.78 -21.21 -7.72
N LEU A 494 5.79 -20.88 -6.43
CA LEU A 494 4.57 -20.54 -5.67
C LEU A 494 3.88 -19.30 -6.27
N VAL A 495 4.65 -18.27 -6.60
CA VAL A 495 4.10 -17.04 -7.21
C VAL A 495 3.55 -17.34 -8.61
N LEU A 496 4.22 -18.19 -9.39
CA LEU A 496 3.78 -18.60 -10.73
C LEU A 496 2.44 -19.38 -10.71
N MET A 497 2.14 -20.08 -9.63
CA MET A 497 0.84 -20.76 -9.50
C MET A 497 -0.34 -19.78 -9.62
N ALA A 498 -0.21 -18.52 -9.19
CA ALA A 498 -1.31 -17.56 -9.25
C ALA A 498 -1.80 -17.28 -10.67
N PRO A 499 -0.99 -16.82 -11.63
CA PRO A 499 -1.46 -16.59 -12.99
C PRO A 499 -1.89 -17.89 -13.70
N LEU A 500 -1.27 -19.03 -13.40
CA LEU A 500 -1.69 -20.34 -13.93
C LEU A 500 -3.07 -20.74 -13.40
N LEU A 501 -3.33 -20.61 -12.10
CA LEU A 501 -4.64 -20.89 -11.50
C LEU A 501 -5.72 -19.94 -12.05
N LEU A 502 -5.40 -18.67 -12.24
CA LEU A 502 -6.35 -17.72 -12.86
C LEU A 502 -6.69 -18.10 -14.31
N LEU A 503 -5.74 -18.64 -15.08
CA LEU A 503 -6.00 -19.16 -16.44
C LEU A 503 -6.90 -20.39 -16.39
N VAL A 504 -6.56 -21.39 -15.58
CA VAL A 504 -7.28 -22.67 -15.49
C VAL A 504 -8.68 -22.47 -14.92
N LEU A 505 -8.80 -21.66 -13.85
CA LEU A 505 -10.06 -21.41 -13.17
C LEU A 505 -10.88 -20.28 -13.81
N ARG A 506 -10.43 -19.73 -14.95
CA ARG A 506 -11.11 -18.63 -15.65
C ARG A 506 -12.62 -18.84 -15.85
N PRO A 507 -13.13 -20.02 -16.28
CA PRO A 507 -14.56 -20.25 -16.46
C PRO A 507 -15.37 -20.10 -15.16
N PHE A 508 -14.76 -20.40 -14.02
CA PHE A 508 -15.41 -20.38 -12.72
C PHE A 508 -15.26 -19.03 -12.00
N ILE A 509 -14.20 -18.27 -12.29
CA ILE A 509 -13.82 -17.05 -11.55
C ILE A 509 -14.22 -15.79 -12.31
N ARG A 510 -14.00 -15.75 -13.66
CA ARG A 510 -14.18 -14.52 -14.42
C ARG A 510 -15.65 -14.08 -14.43
N MET A 511 -15.85 -12.80 -14.13
CA MET A 511 -17.14 -12.11 -14.25
C MET A 511 -17.04 -11.00 -15.28
N LYS A 512 -18.19 -10.57 -15.80
CA LYS A 512 -18.31 -9.45 -16.74
C LYS A 512 -17.99 -8.15 -16.01
N GLU A 513 -17.06 -7.38 -16.54
CA GLU A 513 -16.66 -6.09 -15.97
C GLU A 513 -17.52 -4.96 -16.55
N GLU A 514 -17.99 -4.06 -15.70
CA GLU A 514 -18.80 -2.91 -16.12
C GLU A 514 -18.00 -2.00 -17.07
N GLY A 515 -18.56 -1.71 -18.25
CA GLY A 515 -17.98 -0.79 -19.23
C GLY A 515 -16.77 -1.34 -20.03
N LYS A 516 -16.51 -2.65 -19.95
CA LYS A 516 -15.41 -3.30 -20.69
C LYS A 516 -15.87 -4.65 -21.23
N GLU A 517 -16.39 -4.66 -22.44
CA GLU A 517 -16.76 -5.87 -23.20
C GLU A 517 -15.73 -6.16 -24.31
#